data_1fc7d3d643d43ed70d5209b8c1158194
#
_entry.id   1fc7d3d643d43ed70d5209b8c1158194
#
_cell.length_a   1.000
_cell.length_b   1.000
_cell.length_c   1.000
_cell.angle_alpha   90.00
_cell.angle_beta   90.00
_cell.angle_gamma   90.00
#
_symmetry.space_group_name_H-M   'P 1'
#
loop_
_entity.id
_entity.type
_entity.pdbx_description
1 polymer ?
#
loop_
_entity_poly.entity_id
_entity_poly.type
_entity_poly.pdbx_seq_one_letter_code
_entity_poly.pdbx_strand_id
1 'polypeptide(L)'
;MTTEIHDAIELLRDAVGDSAGVWADLGAGTGTFTRALAALLGPGSTIYAVDDDATAVHALRALPPTPTVRIIPVKADFTERLELPTTGDRLLDGILLANALHFVENAPAVLGRLAEGLRPGGRVLVVEYDRRGASRWVPHPISASRWPELADAAGLTAARITARRPSAYQGILYVGTATKR
;
A
#
# COMPACT_ATOMS: atom_id res chain seq x y z
N MET A 1 5.83 12.33 -16.48
CA MET A 1 5.30 11.17 -15.69
C MET A 1 5.51 9.95 -16.55
N THR A 2 6.10 8.87 -16.03
CA THR A 2 6.30 7.64 -16.79
C THR A 2 4.96 6.91 -17.00
N THR A 3 4.87 6.04 -18.01
CA THR A 3 3.68 5.22 -18.27
C THR A 3 3.30 4.39 -17.05
N GLU A 4 4.28 3.82 -16.34
CA GLU A 4 4.05 3.02 -15.13
C GLU A 4 3.36 3.81 -14.01
N ILE A 5 3.73 5.07 -13.78
CA ILE A 5 3.10 5.91 -12.76
C ILE A 5 1.68 6.28 -13.17
N HIS A 6 1.46 6.59 -14.45
CA HIS A 6 0.12 6.86 -14.95
C HIS A 6 -0.80 5.65 -14.76
N ASP A 7 -0.31 4.48 -15.10
CA ASP A 7 -1.00 3.21 -14.90
C ASP A 7 -1.33 2.93 -13.44
N ALA A 8 -0.41 3.24 -12.53
CA ALA A 8 -0.63 3.09 -11.08
C ALA A 8 -1.66 4.09 -10.54
N ILE A 9 -1.68 5.34 -11.04
CA ILE A 9 -2.70 6.34 -10.71
C ILE A 9 -4.08 5.85 -11.11
N GLU A 10 -4.26 5.40 -12.35
CA GLU A 10 -5.53 4.89 -12.83
C GLU A 10 -6.00 3.66 -12.03
N LEU A 11 -5.06 2.80 -11.66
CA LEU A 11 -5.37 1.60 -10.87
C LEU A 11 -5.84 1.94 -9.44
N LEU A 12 -5.27 2.97 -8.79
CA LEU A 12 -5.58 3.35 -7.42
C LEU A 12 -6.73 4.35 -7.28
N ARG A 13 -7.15 5.02 -8.35
CA ARG A 13 -8.07 6.16 -8.32
C ARG A 13 -9.32 5.93 -7.48
N ASP A 14 -10.04 4.84 -7.73
CA ASP A 14 -11.31 4.53 -7.05
C ASP A 14 -11.11 4.07 -5.58
N ALA A 15 -9.89 3.71 -5.22
CA ALA A 15 -9.56 3.22 -3.89
C ALA A 15 -9.11 4.34 -2.93
N VAL A 16 -8.35 5.31 -3.44
CA VAL A 16 -7.70 6.36 -2.61
C VAL A 16 -8.66 7.51 -2.31
N GLY A 17 -9.42 7.99 -3.31
CA GLY A 17 -10.16 9.25 -3.21
C GLY A 17 -9.23 10.47 -3.26
N ASP A 18 -9.76 11.65 -2.98
CA ASP A 18 -9.10 12.96 -3.12
C ASP A 18 -8.86 13.70 -1.79
N SER A 19 -9.15 13.05 -0.66
CA SER A 19 -9.02 13.66 0.66
C SER A 19 -7.56 13.77 1.10
N ALA A 20 -7.23 14.84 1.81
CA ALA A 20 -5.95 14.95 2.49
C ALA A 20 -5.85 13.94 3.64
N GLY A 21 -4.63 13.43 3.90
CA GLY A 21 -4.43 12.46 4.98
C GLY A 21 -2.97 12.06 5.18
N VAL A 22 -2.76 11.26 6.22
CA VAL A 22 -1.46 10.64 6.54
C VAL A 22 -1.51 9.17 6.12
N TRP A 23 -0.64 8.79 5.21
CA TRP A 23 -0.61 7.47 4.61
C TRP A 23 0.75 6.79 4.80
N ALA A 24 0.77 5.48 4.78
CA ALA A 24 1.98 4.70 4.64
C ALA A 24 1.91 3.83 3.38
N ASP A 25 2.95 3.86 2.56
CA ASP A 25 3.20 2.95 1.44
C ASP A 25 4.27 1.96 1.90
N LEU A 26 3.87 0.72 2.11
CA LEU A 26 4.68 -0.33 2.76
C LEU A 26 5.21 -1.31 1.71
N GLY A 27 6.54 -1.46 1.65
CA GLY A 27 7.24 -2.08 0.55
C GLY A 27 7.23 -1.17 -0.68
N ALA A 28 7.58 0.11 -0.47
CA ALA A 28 7.43 1.17 -1.47
C ALA A 28 8.38 1.01 -2.68
N GLY A 29 9.42 0.21 -2.57
CA GLY A 29 10.40 -0.02 -3.63
C GLY A 29 11.00 1.29 -4.14
N THR A 30 11.01 1.49 -5.45
CA THR A 30 11.53 2.72 -6.07
C THR A 30 10.52 3.88 -6.12
N GLY A 31 9.32 3.71 -5.52
CA GLY A 31 8.35 4.78 -5.34
C GLY A 31 7.33 4.96 -6.47
N THR A 32 7.11 3.98 -7.32
CA THR A 32 6.08 4.06 -8.37
C THR A 32 4.69 4.28 -7.77
N PHE A 33 4.29 3.45 -6.81
CA PHE A 33 3.02 3.57 -6.12
C PHE A 33 2.98 4.72 -5.11
N THR A 34 4.09 5.05 -4.45
CA THR A 34 4.23 6.27 -3.64
C THR A 34 3.88 7.53 -4.45
N ARG A 35 4.40 7.64 -5.67
CA ARG A 35 4.13 8.78 -6.57
C ARG A 35 2.71 8.78 -7.09
N ALA A 36 2.14 7.62 -7.37
CA ALA A 36 0.75 7.49 -7.76
C ALA A 36 -0.18 7.93 -6.62
N LEU A 37 0.10 7.48 -5.39
CA LEU A 37 -0.63 7.89 -4.19
C LEU A 37 -0.52 9.41 -3.96
N ALA A 38 0.68 9.99 -4.11
CA ALA A 38 0.89 11.43 -3.98
C ALA A 38 0.13 12.26 -5.03
N ALA A 39 -0.10 11.70 -6.22
CA ALA A 39 -0.89 12.36 -7.26
C ALA A 39 -2.41 12.33 -7.01
N LEU A 40 -2.88 11.41 -6.17
CA LEU A 40 -4.29 11.21 -5.85
C LEU A 40 -4.72 11.90 -4.55
N LEU A 41 -3.82 11.98 -3.57
CA LEU A 41 -4.13 12.59 -2.27
C LEU A 41 -4.25 14.11 -2.36
N GLY A 42 -5.16 14.65 -1.56
CA GLY A 42 -5.35 16.10 -1.44
C GLY A 42 -4.14 16.84 -0.85
N PRO A 43 -4.06 18.17 -1.08
CA PRO A 43 -2.98 19.00 -0.56
C PRO A 43 -2.82 18.89 0.97
N GLY A 44 -1.59 18.96 1.45
CA GLY A 44 -1.24 18.85 2.87
C GLY A 44 -1.09 17.41 3.37
N SER A 45 -1.23 16.42 2.49
CA SER A 45 -1.01 15.02 2.83
C SER A 45 0.45 14.70 3.13
N THR A 46 0.64 13.64 3.92
CA THR A 46 1.95 13.05 4.20
C THR A 46 1.92 11.57 3.85
N ILE A 47 2.97 11.10 3.16
CA ILE A 47 3.16 9.68 2.83
C ILE A 47 4.48 9.22 3.43
N TYR A 48 4.43 8.23 4.32
CA TYR A 48 5.60 7.47 4.74
C TYR A 48 5.85 6.37 3.73
N ALA A 49 6.94 6.51 2.95
CA ALA A 49 7.37 5.51 1.97
C ALA A 49 8.36 4.57 2.65
N VAL A 50 7.90 3.38 3.02
CA VAL A 50 8.62 2.43 3.88
C VAL A 50 9.16 1.28 3.04
N ASP A 51 10.44 0.99 3.19
CA ASP A 51 11.07 -0.19 2.59
C ASP A 51 12.23 -0.68 3.48
N ASP A 52 12.53 -1.97 3.49
CA ASP A 52 13.65 -2.54 4.22
C ASP A 52 14.94 -2.56 3.40
N ASP A 53 14.85 -2.45 2.07
CA ASP A 53 16.02 -2.35 1.18
C ASP A 53 16.60 -0.93 1.21
N ALA A 54 17.87 -0.83 1.59
CA ALA A 54 18.61 0.44 1.61
C ALA A 54 18.67 1.10 0.21
N THR A 55 18.73 0.31 -0.86
CA THR A 55 18.76 0.82 -2.25
C THR A 55 17.42 1.43 -2.63
N ALA A 56 16.31 0.78 -2.27
CA ALA A 56 14.97 1.31 -2.43
C ALA A 56 14.79 2.63 -1.67
N VAL A 57 15.18 2.67 -0.38
CA VAL A 57 15.11 3.89 0.43
C VAL A 57 15.98 5.02 -0.14
N HIS A 58 17.15 4.69 -0.70
CA HIS A 58 17.97 5.70 -1.40
C HIS A 58 17.25 6.26 -2.63
N ALA A 59 16.62 5.40 -3.44
CA ALA A 59 15.81 5.84 -4.58
C ALA A 59 14.62 6.70 -4.16
N LEU A 60 13.93 6.35 -3.07
CA LEU A 60 12.83 7.14 -2.50
C LEU A 60 13.29 8.55 -2.07
N ARG A 61 14.49 8.67 -1.48
CA ARG A 61 15.08 9.98 -1.12
C ARG A 61 15.42 10.84 -2.32
N ALA A 62 15.68 10.22 -3.47
CA ALA A 62 15.99 10.91 -4.73
C ALA A 62 14.74 11.29 -5.54
N LEU A 63 13.52 10.95 -5.06
CA LEU A 63 12.29 11.34 -5.74
C LEU A 63 12.18 12.87 -5.83
N PRO A 64 11.71 13.40 -6.97
CA PRO A 64 11.46 14.83 -7.08
C PRO A 64 10.40 15.25 -6.06
N PRO A 65 10.55 16.43 -5.45
CA PRO A 65 9.58 16.93 -4.49
C PRO A 65 8.21 17.12 -5.15
N THR A 66 7.16 16.86 -4.41
CA THR A 66 5.78 17.13 -4.80
C THR A 66 5.32 18.43 -4.13
N PRO A 67 4.63 19.34 -4.87
CA PRO A 67 4.28 20.66 -4.33
C PRO A 67 3.29 20.61 -3.16
N THR A 68 2.46 19.59 -3.12
CA THR A 68 1.28 19.54 -2.23
C THR A 68 1.28 18.37 -1.24
N VAL A 69 2.14 17.37 -1.45
CA VAL A 69 2.20 16.15 -0.62
C VAL A 69 3.63 15.94 -0.13
N ARG A 70 3.80 15.72 1.15
CA ARG A 70 5.09 15.41 1.75
C ARG A 70 5.36 13.90 1.70
N ILE A 71 6.45 13.50 1.04
CA ILE A 71 6.93 12.11 1.04
C ILE A 71 8.09 11.99 2.02
N ILE A 72 8.02 11.03 2.94
CA ILE A 72 9.02 10.76 3.98
C ILE A 72 9.51 9.33 3.79
N PRO A 73 10.69 9.12 3.21
CA PRO A 73 11.30 7.80 3.11
C PRO A 73 11.72 7.26 4.48
N VAL A 74 11.34 6.03 4.78
CA VAL A 74 11.64 5.35 6.04
C VAL A 74 12.25 3.99 5.74
N LYS A 75 13.40 3.69 6.37
CA LYS A 75 13.99 2.35 6.33
C LYS A 75 13.43 1.53 7.49
N ALA A 76 12.53 0.59 7.18
CA ALA A 76 11.96 -0.32 8.17
C ALA A 76 11.37 -1.56 7.49
N ASP A 77 11.33 -2.66 8.23
CA ASP A 77 10.58 -3.87 7.87
C ASP A 77 9.15 -3.75 8.42
N PHE A 78 8.16 -3.67 7.54
CA PHE A 78 6.75 -3.55 7.92
C PHE A 78 6.18 -4.86 8.51
N THR A 79 6.87 -5.97 8.37
CA THR A 79 6.50 -7.24 9.02
C THR A 79 6.84 -7.26 10.49
N GLU A 80 7.65 -6.32 10.96
CA GLU A 80 7.98 -6.07 12.35
C GLU A 80 7.15 -4.93 12.95
N ARG A 81 7.46 -4.50 14.17
CA ARG A 81 6.84 -3.32 14.78
C ARG A 81 7.25 -2.07 14.03
N LEU A 82 6.30 -1.43 13.37
CA LEU A 82 6.55 -0.23 12.57
C LEU A 82 6.44 1.04 13.45
N GLU A 83 7.54 1.77 13.54
CA GLU A 83 7.60 3.09 14.18
C GLU A 83 7.83 4.16 13.11
N LEU A 84 6.81 5.00 12.88
CA LEU A 84 6.90 6.06 11.88
C LEU A 84 7.34 7.37 12.54
N PRO A 85 8.36 8.05 11.97
CA PRO A 85 8.83 9.32 12.51
C PRO A 85 7.75 10.40 12.38
N THR A 86 7.66 11.28 13.34
CA THR A 86 6.80 12.48 13.31
C THR A 86 5.27 12.26 13.27
N THR A 87 4.78 11.02 13.42
CA THR A 87 3.34 10.81 13.61
C THR A 87 2.89 11.22 15.00
N GLY A 88 3.77 11.10 16.02
CA GLY A 88 3.37 11.20 17.42
C GLY A 88 2.23 10.21 17.69
N ASP A 89 1.15 10.70 18.31
CA ASP A 89 -0.08 9.91 18.54
C ASP A 89 -1.05 9.94 17.35
N ARG A 90 -0.67 10.54 16.21
CA ARG A 90 -1.54 10.65 15.04
C ARG A 90 -1.58 9.32 14.30
N LEU A 91 -2.77 8.75 14.24
CA LEU A 91 -3.05 7.53 13.48
C LEU A 91 -3.10 7.81 11.97
N LEU A 92 -2.81 6.78 11.18
CA LEU A 92 -2.85 6.84 9.71
C LEU A 92 -4.29 6.88 9.19
N ASP A 93 -4.50 7.63 8.12
CA ASP A 93 -5.74 7.63 7.32
C ASP A 93 -5.78 6.43 6.37
N GLY A 94 -4.63 5.93 5.95
CA GLY A 94 -4.56 4.76 5.09
C GLY A 94 -3.18 4.10 5.02
N ILE A 95 -3.20 2.84 4.58
CA ILE A 95 -2.03 2.02 4.31
C ILE A 95 -2.17 1.46 2.89
N LEU A 96 -1.12 1.53 2.12
CA LEU A 96 -0.98 0.88 0.82
C LEU A 96 0.11 -0.20 0.89
N LEU A 97 -0.20 -1.39 0.39
CA LEU A 97 0.76 -2.48 0.15
C LEU A 97 0.65 -2.88 -1.33
N ALA A 98 1.55 -2.38 -2.16
CA ALA A 98 1.52 -2.65 -3.59
C ALA A 98 2.60 -3.67 -3.98
N ASN A 99 2.20 -4.88 -4.36
CA ASN A 99 3.08 -6.01 -4.66
C ASN A 99 4.05 -6.34 -3.50
N ALA A 100 3.58 -6.19 -2.27
CA ALA A 100 4.39 -6.35 -1.06
C ALA A 100 3.84 -7.43 -0.12
N LEU A 101 2.52 -7.55 -0.03
CA LEU A 101 1.89 -8.44 0.96
C LEU A 101 2.10 -9.93 0.62
N HIS A 102 2.26 -10.28 -0.66
CA HIS A 102 2.53 -11.66 -1.09
C HIS A 102 3.90 -12.20 -0.68
N PHE A 103 4.79 -11.38 -0.12
CA PHE A 103 6.03 -11.85 0.52
C PHE A 103 5.82 -12.28 1.97
N VAL A 104 4.67 -11.99 2.56
CA VAL A 104 4.34 -12.25 3.97
C VAL A 104 3.61 -13.58 4.10
N GLU A 105 4.19 -14.54 4.84
CA GLU A 105 3.60 -15.85 5.07
C GLU A 105 2.30 -15.76 5.88
N ASN A 106 2.31 -15.02 6.98
CA ASN A 106 1.13 -14.79 7.82
C ASN A 106 0.54 -13.39 7.60
N ALA A 107 0.02 -13.16 6.39
CA ALA A 107 -0.55 -11.89 5.99
C ALA A 107 -1.68 -11.38 6.92
N PRO A 108 -2.63 -12.23 7.43
CA PRO A 108 -3.65 -11.74 8.36
C PRO A 108 -3.09 -11.16 9.65
N ALA A 109 -2.09 -11.80 10.26
CA ALA A 109 -1.48 -11.31 11.50
C ALA A 109 -0.74 -9.98 11.29
N VAL A 110 0.01 -9.87 10.19
CA VAL A 110 0.73 -8.62 9.85
C VAL A 110 -0.26 -7.50 9.56
N LEU A 111 -1.30 -7.75 8.75
CA LEU A 111 -2.34 -6.74 8.47
C LEU A 111 -3.09 -6.30 9.74
N GLY A 112 -3.43 -7.23 10.64
CA GLY A 112 -4.07 -6.91 11.92
C GLY A 112 -3.23 -5.96 12.76
N ARG A 113 -1.92 -6.24 12.89
CA ARG A 113 -0.97 -5.35 13.59
C ARG A 113 -0.84 -3.99 12.90
N LEU A 114 -0.71 -3.95 11.58
CA LEU A 114 -0.64 -2.69 10.82
C LEU A 114 -1.92 -1.86 10.98
N ALA A 115 -3.08 -2.52 11.05
CA ALA A 115 -4.37 -1.87 11.25
C ALA A 115 -4.48 -1.18 12.62
N GLU A 116 -3.70 -1.57 13.64
CA GLU A 116 -3.66 -0.86 14.92
C GLU A 116 -3.19 0.59 14.75
N GLY A 117 -2.32 0.86 13.78
CA GLY A 117 -1.84 2.20 13.44
C GLY A 117 -2.83 3.05 12.63
N LEU A 118 -3.96 2.49 12.19
CA LEU A 118 -5.01 3.21 11.48
C LEU A 118 -6.01 3.84 12.44
N ARG A 119 -6.54 5.02 12.11
CA ARG A 119 -7.71 5.56 12.78
C ARG A 119 -8.96 4.73 12.47
N PRO A 120 -10.02 4.79 13.30
CA PRO A 120 -11.32 4.23 12.93
C PRO A 120 -11.78 4.77 11.57
N GLY A 121 -12.24 3.89 10.69
CA GLY A 121 -12.56 4.23 9.31
C GLY A 121 -11.35 4.43 8.38
N GLY A 122 -10.12 4.27 8.88
CA GLY A 122 -8.90 4.26 8.07
C GLY A 122 -8.87 3.07 7.10
N ARG A 123 -8.20 3.23 5.97
CA ARG A 123 -8.26 2.28 4.85
C ARG A 123 -6.99 1.45 4.72
N VAL A 124 -7.14 0.19 4.34
CA VAL A 124 -6.08 -0.66 3.82
C VAL A 124 -6.33 -0.87 2.34
N LEU A 125 -5.32 -0.62 1.53
CA LEU A 125 -5.28 -0.89 0.11
C LEU A 125 -4.20 -1.92 -0.19
N VAL A 126 -4.54 -2.93 -0.97
CA VAL A 126 -3.56 -3.87 -1.52
C VAL A 126 -3.62 -3.85 -3.04
N VAL A 127 -2.46 -3.92 -3.67
CA VAL A 127 -2.33 -4.19 -5.11
C VAL A 127 -1.61 -5.52 -5.24
N GLU A 128 -2.29 -6.53 -5.78
CA GLU A 128 -1.75 -7.89 -5.84
C GLU A 128 -2.10 -8.59 -7.15
N TYR A 129 -1.37 -9.65 -7.46
CA TYR A 129 -1.65 -10.52 -8.59
C TYR A 129 -2.82 -11.47 -8.28
N ASP A 130 -3.84 -11.48 -9.14
CA ASP A 130 -4.97 -12.43 -9.02
C ASP A 130 -4.53 -13.83 -9.47
N ARG A 131 -3.80 -14.50 -8.59
CA ARG A 131 -3.28 -15.85 -8.86
C ARG A 131 -3.36 -16.74 -7.61
N ARG A 132 -3.43 -18.04 -7.82
CA ARG A 132 -3.51 -19.04 -6.75
C ARG A 132 -2.20 -19.81 -6.56
N GLY A 133 -1.41 -19.97 -7.62
CA GLY A 133 -0.17 -20.72 -7.58
C GLY A 133 1.00 -19.85 -7.11
N ALA A 134 1.77 -20.36 -6.14
CA ALA A 134 3.00 -19.73 -5.70
C ALA A 134 4.07 -19.73 -6.81
N SER A 135 4.97 -18.76 -6.75
CA SER A 135 6.17 -18.68 -7.57
C SER A 135 7.31 -18.03 -6.79
N ARG A 136 8.51 -18.05 -7.34
CA ARG A 136 9.66 -17.36 -6.73
C ARG A 136 9.38 -15.87 -6.47
N TRP A 137 8.59 -15.24 -7.34
CA TRP A 137 8.30 -13.80 -7.28
C TRP A 137 7.01 -13.47 -6.51
N VAL A 138 6.16 -14.47 -6.26
CA VAL A 138 4.91 -14.35 -5.50
C VAL A 138 4.81 -15.59 -4.63
N PRO A 139 5.58 -15.68 -3.52
CA PRO A 139 5.66 -16.89 -2.70
C PRO A 139 4.35 -17.21 -1.98
N HIS A 140 3.61 -16.22 -1.52
CA HIS A 140 2.34 -16.38 -0.80
C HIS A 140 1.22 -15.63 -1.54
N PRO A 141 0.72 -16.18 -2.68
CA PRO A 141 -0.22 -15.47 -3.53
C PRO A 141 -1.56 -15.20 -2.81
N ILE A 142 -2.06 -13.99 -3.00
CA ILE A 142 -3.34 -13.53 -2.48
C ILE A 142 -4.25 -13.27 -3.67
N SER A 143 -5.08 -14.26 -4.03
CA SER A 143 -6.05 -14.05 -5.11
C SER A 143 -7.14 -13.07 -4.69
N ALA A 144 -7.74 -12.39 -5.66
CA ALA A 144 -8.83 -11.44 -5.40
C ALA A 144 -10.01 -12.10 -4.66
N SER A 145 -10.27 -13.39 -4.88
CA SER A 145 -11.31 -14.13 -4.18
C SER A 145 -10.99 -14.42 -2.70
N ARG A 146 -9.71 -14.42 -2.30
CA ARG A 146 -9.27 -14.61 -0.90
C ARG A 146 -9.20 -13.31 -0.12
N TRP A 147 -9.20 -12.17 -0.80
CA TRP A 147 -9.03 -10.88 -0.15
C TRP A 147 -10.06 -10.60 0.96
N PRO A 148 -11.39 -10.82 0.76
CA PRO A 148 -12.37 -10.57 1.82
C PRO A 148 -12.16 -11.41 3.08
N GLU A 149 -11.84 -12.70 2.94
CA GLU A 149 -11.56 -13.59 4.05
C GLU A 149 -10.29 -13.17 4.81
N LEU A 150 -9.24 -12.82 4.08
CA LEU A 150 -7.98 -12.36 4.66
C LEU A 150 -8.15 -11.05 5.42
N ALA A 151 -8.90 -10.11 4.88
CA ALA A 151 -9.20 -8.84 5.52
C ALA A 151 -10.04 -9.02 6.80
N ASP A 152 -11.05 -9.90 6.78
CA ASP A 152 -11.86 -10.21 7.96
C ASP A 152 -11.02 -10.87 9.06
N ALA A 153 -10.14 -11.82 8.70
CA ALA A 153 -9.21 -12.46 9.62
C ALA A 153 -8.21 -11.45 10.25
N ALA A 154 -7.92 -10.35 9.57
CA ALA A 154 -7.12 -9.22 10.08
C ALA A 154 -7.94 -8.21 10.91
N GLY A 155 -9.24 -8.46 11.16
CA GLY A 155 -10.13 -7.56 11.90
C GLY A 155 -10.60 -6.33 11.12
N LEU A 156 -10.43 -6.33 9.79
CA LEU A 156 -10.91 -5.28 8.89
C LEU A 156 -12.34 -5.57 8.42
N THR A 157 -13.00 -4.56 7.89
CA THR A 157 -14.38 -4.65 7.37
C THR A 157 -14.50 -4.08 5.97
N ALA A 158 -15.68 -4.22 5.34
CA ALA A 158 -16.01 -3.66 4.05
C ALA A 158 -14.98 -4.01 2.94
N ALA A 159 -14.42 -5.21 3.03
CA ALA A 159 -13.44 -5.68 2.05
C ALA A 159 -14.12 -5.84 0.67
N ARG A 160 -13.50 -5.26 -0.37
CA ARG A 160 -13.97 -5.32 -1.76
C ARG A 160 -12.82 -5.17 -2.74
N ILE A 161 -13.06 -5.54 -3.98
CA ILE A 161 -12.18 -5.28 -5.12
C ILE A 161 -12.68 -4.03 -5.84
N THR A 162 -11.82 -3.04 -5.99
CA THR A 162 -12.16 -1.75 -6.61
C THR A 162 -11.66 -1.63 -8.05
N ALA A 163 -10.61 -2.34 -8.40
CA ALA A 163 -10.06 -2.31 -9.77
C ALA A 163 -9.42 -3.65 -10.15
N ARG A 164 -9.37 -3.91 -11.45
CA ARG A 164 -8.62 -5.01 -12.08
C ARG A 164 -8.03 -4.52 -13.40
N ARG A 165 -6.79 -4.93 -13.70
CA ARG A 165 -6.19 -4.65 -15.01
C ARG A 165 -5.17 -5.73 -15.39
N PRO A 166 -4.90 -5.93 -16.69
CA PRO A 166 -3.79 -6.75 -17.14
C PRO A 166 -2.46 -6.24 -16.58
N SER A 167 -1.60 -7.15 -16.14
CA SER A 167 -0.25 -6.83 -15.70
C SER A 167 0.72 -6.85 -16.89
N ALA A 168 1.72 -5.96 -16.88
CA ALA A 168 2.83 -6.00 -17.82
C ALA A 168 3.67 -7.29 -17.70
N TYR A 169 3.61 -7.97 -16.57
CA TYR A 169 4.34 -9.22 -16.27
C TYR A 169 3.45 -10.46 -16.35
N GLN A 170 2.38 -10.43 -17.16
CA GLN A 170 1.33 -11.44 -17.29
C GLN A 170 0.36 -11.53 -16.11
N GLY A 171 -0.85 -12.03 -16.39
CA GLY A 171 -1.94 -12.14 -15.44
C GLY A 171 -2.68 -10.84 -15.16
N ILE A 172 -3.44 -10.83 -14.11
CA ILE A 172 -4.29 -9.71 -13.68
C ILE A 172 -3.77 -9.16 -12.36
N LEU A 173 -3.58 -7.84 -12.28
CA LEU A 173 -3.46 -7.09 -11.04
C LEU A 173 -4.87 -6.69 -10.57
N TYR A 174 -5.09 -6.71 -9.27
CA TYR A 174 -6.30 -6.16 -8.68
C TYR A 174 -5.97 -5.19 -7.54
N VAL A 175 -6.91 -4.32 -7.22
CA VAL A 175 -6.88 -3.50 -6.01
C VAL A 175 -7.93 -4.02 -5.06
N GLY A 176 -7.48 -4.46 -3.91
CA GLY A 176 -8.34 -4.79 -2.77
C GLY A 176 -8.36 -3.64 -1.77
N THR A 177 -9.54 -3.32 -1.24
CA THR A 177 -9.70 -2.33 -0.18
C THR A 177 -10.42 -2.93 1.01
N ALA A 178 -10.07 -2.47 2.21
CA ALA A 178 -10.80 -2.78 3.44
C ALA A 178 -10.68 -1.59 4.40
N THR A 179 -11.47 -1.58 5.46
CA THR A 179 -11.59 -0.45 6.40
C THR A 179 -11.42 -0.95 7.83
N LYS A 180 -10.70 -0.18 8.66
CA LYS A 180 -10.63 -0.43 10.11
C LYS A 180 -11.99 -0.14 10.76
N ARG A 181 -12.42 -1.05 11.62
CA ARG A 181 -13.60 -0.86 12.49
C ARG A 181 -13.43 0.32 13.44
#